data_8043e3c09e51a8f8c2e4d55c47aa873e
#
_entry.id   8043e3c09e51a8f8c2e4d55c47aa873e
#
_cell.length_a   1.000
_cell.length_b   1.000
_cell.length_c   1.000
_cell.angle_alpha   90.00
_cell.angle_beta   90.00
_cell.angle_gamma   90.00
#
_symmetry.space_group_name_H-M   'P 1'
#
loop_
_entity.id
_entity.type
_entity.pdbx_description
1 polymer ?
#
loop_
_entity_poly.entity_id
_entity_poly.type
_entity_poly.pdbx_seq_one_letter_code
_entity_poly.pdbx_strand_id
1 'polypeptide(L)'
;MIYLTNWYWGWKEYQLAFATANIHDPKEKLEQAIEILTREVEEDHSFNHINEVALNKIVINEYSKSYLTKEVDDENKEGYFVIYKRLTTRLKEMIADVNEGYPYPASLASTILAGSLHQHFLKDHFTSLTDCSKKTSPSQYFIHLTSNLLNS
;
A
#
# COMPACT_ATOMS: atom_id res chain seq x y z
N MET A 1 4.23 0.91 -18.31
CA MET A 1 4.34 1.15 -16.85
C MET A 1 2.99 1.12 -16.14
N ILE A 2 2.00 1.87 -16.60
CA ILE A 2 0.66 1.93 -16.00
C ILE A 2 -0.02 0.56 -15.98
N TYR A 3 0.10 -0.22 -17.04
CA TYR A 3 -0.43 -1.57 -17.11
C TYR A 3 0.14 -2.47 -16.01
N LEU A 4 1.46 -2.44 -15.80
CA LEU A 4 2.13 -3.21 -14.76
C LEU A 4 1.73 -2.74 -13.36
N THR A 5 1.56 -1.44 -13.18
CA THR A 5 1.12 -0.84 -11.92
C THR A 5 -0.30 -1.29 -11.57
N ASN A 6 -1.21 -1.27 -12.54
CA ASN A 6 -2.58 -1.76 -12.33
C ASN A 6 -2.60 -3.25 -12.00
N TRP A 7 -1.77 -4.05 -12.65
CA TRP A 7 -1.66 -5.47 -12.36
C TRP A 7 -1.17 -5.70 -10.92
N TYR A 8 -0.16 -4.94 -10.50
CA TYR A 8 0.39 -5.00 -9.14
C TYR A 8 -0.69 -4.67 -8.10
N TRP A 9 -1.43 -3.58 -8.28
CA TRP A 9 -2.49 -3.19 -7.35
C TRP A 9 -3.66 -4.16 -7.36
N GLY A 10 -3.98 -4.75 -8.50
CA GLY A 10 -4.98 -5.81 -8.59
C GLY A 10 -4.59 -7.05 -7.79
N TRP A 11 -3.33 -7.44 -7.85
CA TRP A 11 -2.77 -8.52 -7.04
C TRP A 11 -2.89 -8.21 -5.54
N LYS A 12 -2.52 -7.00 -5.14
CA LYS A 12 -2.65 -6.55 -3.74
C LYS A 12 -4.10 -6.54 -3.28
N GLU A 13 -5.03 -6.10 -4.12
CA GLU A 13 -6.46 -6.11 -3.81
C GLU A 13 -6.97 -7.52 -3.56
N TYR A 14 -6.56 -8.46 -4.39
CA TYR A 14 -6.91 -9.88 -4.22
C TYR A 14 -6.39 -10.42 -2.88
N GLN A 15 -5.11 -10.17 -2.58
CA GLN A 15 -4.51 -10.59 -1.31
C GLN A 15 -5.24 -9.96 -0.11
N LEU A 16 -5.58 -8.69 -0.20
CA LEU A 16 -6.31 -7.97 0.84
C LEU A 16 -7.67 -8.61 1.10
N ALA A 17 -8.45 -8.84 0.06
CA ALA A 17 -9.78 -9.44 0.18
C ALA A 17 -9.70 -10.82 0.84
N PHE A 18 -8.75 -11.64 0.42
CA PHE A 18 -8.55 -12.99 0.95
C PHE A 18 -8.11 -12.96 2.42
N ALA A 19 -7.14 -12.10 2.76
CA ALA A 19 -6.56 -12.05 4.10
C ALA A 19 -7.52 -11.47 5.14
N THR A 20 -8.46 -10.60 4.75
CA THR A 20 -9.36 -9.91 5.68
C THR A 20 -10.77 -10.50 5.72
N ALA A 21 -11.08 -11.51 4.91
CA ALA A 21 -12.42 -12.05 4.73
C ALA A 21 -13.06 -12.54 6.04
N ASN A 22 -12.28 -13.11 6.96
CA ASN A 22 -12.77 -13.69 8.21
C ASN A 22 -12.41 -12.88 9.45
N ILE A 23 -11.90 -11.66 9.28
CA ILE A 23 -11.53 -10.81 10.39
C ILE A 23 -12.67 -9.82 10.66
N HIS A 24 -13.23 -9.86 11.87
CA HIS A 24 -14.38 -9.03 12.26
C HIS A 24 -13.99 -7.85 13.13
N ASP A 25 -12.93 -7.95 13.93
CA ASP A 25 -12.47 -6.85 14.75
C ASP A 25 -11.87 -5.74 13.87
N PRO A 26 -12.37 -4.49 13.95
CA PRO A 26 -11.92 -3.41 13.08
C PRO A 26 -10.42 -3.12 13.19
N LYS A 27 -9.86 -3.14 14.39
CA LYS A 27 -8.42 -2.89 14.61
C LYS A 27 -7.56 -3.97 14.01
N GLU A 28 -7.90 -5.23 14.26
CA GLU A 28 -7.19 -6.38 13.71
C GLU A 28 -7.26 -6.39 12.18
N LYS A 29 -8.44 -6.11 11.63
CA LYS A 29 -8.66 -6.04 10.19
C LYS A 29 -7.80 -4.95 9.56
N LEU A 30 -7.73 -3.77 10.17
CA LEU A 30 -6.92 -2.66 9.69
C LEU A 30 -5.42 -2.99 9.74
N GLU A 31 -4.94 -3.57 10.84
CA GLU A 31 -3.53 -3.98 10.96
C GLU A 31 -3.17 -5.00 9.88
N GLN A 32 -4.02 -5.99 9.65
CA GLN A 32 -3.79 -6.98 8.60
C GLN A 32 -3.81 -6.35 7.21
N ALA A 33 -4.71 -5.41 6.96
CA ALA A 33 -4.76 -4.67 5.71
C ALA A 33 -3.48 -3.90 5.45
N ILE A 34 -2.98 -3.19 6.45
CA ILE A 34 -1.73 -2.44 6.35
C ILE A 34 -0.56 -3.40 6.07
N GLU A 35 -0.48 -4.52 6.79
CA GLU A 35 0.55 -5.53 6.56
C GLU A 35 0.55 -6.01 5.10
N ILE A 36 -0.60 -6.37 4.57
CA ILE A 36 -0.73 -6.88 3.19
C ILE A 36 -0.36 -5.80 2.16
N LEU A 37 -0.85 -4.57 2.36
CA LEU A 37 -0.70 -3.51 1.37
C LEU A 37 0.69 -2.87 1.36
N THR A 38 1.41 -2.96 2.48
CA THR A 38 2.70 -2.29 2.64
C THR A 38 3.91 -3.23 2.69
N ARG A 39 3.69 -4.53 2.79
CA ARG A 39 4.80 -5.49 2.85
C ARG A 39 5.51 -5.60 1.51
N GLU A 40 6.80 -5.91 1.59
CA GLU A 40 7.57 -6.27 0.42
C GLU A 40 7.14 -7.66 -0.06
N VAL A 41 7.01 -7.83 -1.37
CA VAL A 41 6.65 -9.12 -1.96
C VAL A 41 7.85 -10.06 -1.86
N GLU A 42 7.64 -11.21 -1.24
CA GLU A 42 8.64 -12.28 -1.20
C GLU A 42 8.44 -13.21 -2.38
N GLU A 43 9.54 -13.80 -2.83
CA GLU A 43 9.49 -14.76 -3.93
C GLU A 43 8.74 -16.01 -3.48
N ASP A 44 7.62 -16.30 -4.15
CA ASP A 44 6.85 -17.51 -3.93
C ASP A 44 7.19 -18.51 -5.05
N HIS A 45 7.96 -19.52 -4.72
CA HIS A 45 8.39 -20.53 -5.68
C HIS A 45 7.26 -21.42 -6.22
N SER A 46 6.06 -21.33 -5.63
CA SER A 46 4.90 -22.08 -6.10
C SER A 46 4.22 -21.45 -7.32
N PHE A 47 4.52 -20.18 -7.65
CA PHE A 47 3.98 -19.47 -8.80
C PHE A 47 5.10 -18.98 -9.71
N ASN A 48 5.42 -19.78 -10.75
CA ASN A 48 6.58 -19.53 -11.59
C ASN A 48 6.34 -18.60 -12.79
N HIS A 49 5.12 -18.12 -13.03
CA HIS A 49 4.84 -17.41 -14.27
C HIS A 49 5.01 -15.89 -14.16
N ILE A 50 5.10 -15.34 -12.96
CA ILE A 50 5.22 -13.89 -12.76
C ILE A 50 6.28 -13.65 -11.69
N ASN A 51 7.27 -12.83 -12.04
CA ASN A 51 8.26 -12.43 -11.07
C ASN A 51 7.72 -11.26 -10.25
N GLU A 52 7.01 -11.58 -9.18
CA GLU A 52 6.35 -10.62 -8.30
C GLU A 52 7.34 -9.72 -7.58
N VAL A 53 8.51 -10.25 -7.23
CA VAL A 53 9.58 -9.49 -6.59
C VAL A 53 10.09 -8.40 -7.53
N ALA A 54 10.34 -8.74 -8.80
CA ALA A 54 10.79 -7.77 -9.79
C ALA A 54 9.72 -6.72 -10.06
N LEU A 55 8.45 -7.13 -10.17
CA LEU A 55 7.32 -6.22 -10.37
C LEU A 55 7.20 -5.25 -9.19
N ASN A 56 7.30 -5.74 -7.97
CA ASN A 56 7.26 -4.92 -6.76
C ASN A 56 8.37 -3.85 -6.78
N LYS A 57 9.58 -4.22 -7.16
CA LYS A 57 10.69 -3.27 -7.27
C LYS A 57 10.46 -2.22 -8.36
N ILE A 58 9.90 -2.62 -9.49
CA ILE A 58 9.55 -1.68 -10.56
C ILE A 58 8.53 -0.65 -10.07
N VAL A 59 7.48 -1.10 -9.39
CA VAL A 59 6.45 -0.21 -8.84
C VAL A 59 7.05 0.74 -7.81
N ILE A 60 7.87 0.25 -6.89
CA ILE A 60 8.55 1.06 -5.88
C ILE A 60 9.41 2.15 -6.54
N ASN A 61 10.21 1.78 -7.54
CA ASN A 61 11.14 2.70 -8.18
C ASN A 61 10.46 3.70 -9.13
N GLU A 62 9.30 3.34 -9.66
CA GLU A 62 8.62 4.13 -10.72
C GLU A 62 7.34 4.81 -10.24
N TYR A 63 7.01 4.73 -8.92
CA TYR A 63 5.75 5.28 -8.44
C TYR A 63 5.58 6.77 -8.74
N SER A 64 6.64 7.55 -8.62
CA SER A 64 6.58 8.99 -8.87
C SER A 64 6.34 9.30 -10.34
N LYS A 65 6.84 8.46 -11.25
CA LYS A 65 6.57 8.60 -12.69
C LYS A 65 5.12 8.27 -13.02
N SER A 66 4.55 7.31 -12.32
CA SER A 66 3.17 6.86 -12.59
C SER A 66 2.12 7.80 -11.99
N TYR A 67 2.39 8.36 -10.79
CA TYR A 67 1.37 9.10 -10.03
C TYR A 67 1.59 10.61 -9.99
N LEU A 68 2.81 11.09 -10.25
CA LEU A 68 3.18 12.49 -10.09
C LEU A 68 3.62 13.15 -11.40
N THR A 69 3.24 12.57 -12.54
CA THR A 69 3.58 13.12 -13.86
C THR A 69 2.49 14.07 -14.34
N LYS A 70 2.82 14.86 -15.39
CA LYS A 70 1.87 15.78 -16.02
C LYS A 70 0.71 15.06 -16.69
N GLU A 71 0.91 13.79 -17.07
CA GLU A 71 -0.08 12.97 -17.77
C GLU A 71 -1.09 12.34 -16.82
N VAL A 72 -0.94 12.49 -15.49
CA VAL A 72 -1.79 11.81 -14.51
C VAL A 72 -3.27 12.17 -14.67
N ASP A 73 -3.59 13.39 -15.00
CA ASP A 73 -4.98 13.82 -15.17
C ASP A 73 -5.65 13.16 -16.39
N ASP A 74 -4.93 13.05 -17.49
CA ASP A 74 -5.43 12.39 -18.69
C ASP A 74 -5.58 10.88 -18.46
N GLU A 75 -4.58 10.25 -17.85
CA GLU A 75 -4.61 8.83 -17.50
C GLU A 75 -5.73 8.53 -16.52
N ASN A 76 -5.98 9.44 -15.57
CA ASN A 76 -7.08 9.31 -14.62
C ASN A 76 -8.45 9.34 -15.31
N LYS A 77 -8.64 10.23 -16.30
CA LYS A 77 -9.87 10.29 -17.09
C LYS A 77 -10.13 9.00 -17.85
N GLU A 78 -9.08 8.32 -18.30
CA GLU A 78 -9.17 7.03 -18.98
C GLU A 78 -9.33 5.84 -18.03
N GLY A 79 -9.33 6.08 -16.71
CA GLY A 79 -9.58 5.05 -15.72
C GLY A 79 -8.37 4.18 -15.36
N TYR A 80 -7.17 4.61 -15.68
CA TYR A 80 -5.95 3.84 -15.41
C TYR A 80 -5.63 3.65 -13.92
N PHE A 81 -6.22 4.45 -13.04
CA PHE A 81 -5.98 4.38 -11.60
C PHE A 81 -7.16 3.81 -10.81
N VAL A 82 -8.09 3.14 -11.47
CA VAL A 82 -9.33 2.62 -10.84
C VAL A 82 -9.02 1.70 -9.65
N ILE A 83 -8.10 0.76 -9.83
CA ILE A 83 -7.78 -0.22 -8.78
C ILE A 83 -7.09 0.47 -7.60
N TYR A 84 -6.15 1.37 -7.87
CA TYR A 84 -5.46 2.14 -6.83
C TYR A 84 -6.44 2.97 -6.00
N LYS A 85 -7.37 3.65 -6.67
CA LYS A 85 -8.43 4.43 -5.98
C LYS A 85 -9.34 3.54 -5.16
N ARG A 86 -9.69 2.37 -5.68
CA ARG A 86 -10.54 1.41 -4.97
C ARG A 86 -9.86 0.88 -3.71
N LEU A 87 -8.56 0.59 -3.77
CA LEU A 87 -7.78 0.19 -2.60
C LEU A 87 -7.71 1.31 -1.55
N THR A 88 -7.49 2.54 -2.00
CA THR A 88 -7.46 3.70 -1.11
C THR A 88 -8.80 3.86 -0.40
N THR A 89 -9.90 3.70 -1.12
CA THR A 89 -11.26 3.78 -0.56
C THR A 89 -11.51 2.68 0.48
N ARG A 90 -11.10 1.45 0.19
CA ARG A 90 -11.23 0.34 1.13
C ARG A 90 -10.46 0.60 2.42
N LEU A 91 -9.22 1.07 2.30
CA LEU A 91 -8.40 1.38 3.46
C LEU A 91 -8.98 2.54 4.27
N LYS A 92 -9.49 3.56 3.58
CA LYS A 92 -10.20 4.68 4.20
C LYS A 92 -11.39 4.20 5.04
N GLU A 93 -12.18 3.29 4.50
CA GLU A 93 -13.35 2.74 5.20
C GLU A 93 -12.92 1.94 6.43
N MET A 94 -11.85 1.16 6.35
CA MET A 94 -11.32 0.42 7.49
C MET A 94 -10.81 1.36 8.59
N ILE A 95 -10.19 2.46 8.22
CA ILE A 95 -9.75 3.50 9.16
C ILE A 95 -10.96 4.11 9.88
N ALA A 96 -11.99 4.46 9.14
CA ALA A 96 -13.23 5.02 9.69
C ALA A 96 -13.94 4.03 10.62
N ASP A 97 -13.89 2.73 10.31
CA ASP A 97 -14.48 1.69 11.17
C ASP A 97 -13.77 1.59 12.53
N VAL A 98 -12.46 1.88 12.58
CA VAL A 98 -11.71 1.89 13.84
C VAL A 98 -12.02 3.14 14.67
N ASN A 99 -12.10 4.29 14.01
CA ASN A 99 -12.36 5.57 14.68
C ASN A 99 -13.12 6.50 13.74
N GLU A 100 -14.45 6.56 13.92
CA GLU A 100 -15.32 7.41 13.11
C GLU A 100 -15.03 8.90 13.29
N GLY A 101 -14.46 9.29 14.43
CA GLY A 101 -14.12 10.68 14.73
C GLY A 101 -12.80 11.15 14.13
N TYR A 102 -12.01 10.25 13.56
CA TYR A 102 -10.74 10.65 12.95
C TYR A 102 -11.01 11.52 11.70
N PRO A 103 -10.45 12.75 11.63
CA PRO A 103 -10.89 13.70 10.58
C PRO A 103 -10.26 13.49 9.20
N TYR A 104 -9.21 12.65 9.07
CA TYR A 104 -8.45 12.53 7.84
C TYR A 104 -8.29 11.09 7.31
N PRO A 105 -9.38 10.31 7.21
CA PRO A 105 -9.23 8.90 6.82
C PRO A 105 -8.71 8.71 5.39
N ALA A 106 -9.13 9.55 4.44
CA ALA A 106 -8.65 9.46 3.06
C ALA A 106 -7.17 9.83 2.94
N SER A 107 -6.76 10.91 3.62
CA SER A 107 -5.38 11.37 3.62
C SER A 107 -4.46 10.35 4.28
N LEU A 108 -4.89 9.73 5.38
CA LEU A 108 -4.13 8.68 6.03
C LEU A 108 -3.98 7.45 5.12
N ALA A 109 -5.07 7.02 4.47
CA ALA A 109 -5.03 5.88 3.55
C ALA A 109 -4.06 6.10 2.40
N SER A 110 -4.11 7.26 1.73
CA SER A 110 -3.21 7.56 0.62
C SER A 110 -1.77 7.72 1.09
N THR A 111 -1.54 8.25 2.29
CA THR A 111 -0.21 8.37 2.89
C THR A 111 0.39 6.98 3.16
N ILE A 112 -0.40 6.06 3.67
CA ILE A 112 0.06 4.68 3.91
C ILE A 112 0.50 4.03 2.59
N LEU A 113 -0.34 4.08 1.56
CA LEU A 113 -0.04 3.43 0.29
C LEU A 113 1.17 4.05 -0.42
N ALA A 114 1.16 5.35 -0.61
CA ALA A 114 2.26 6.05 -1.28
C ALA A 114 3.52 6.07 -0.41
N GLY A 115 3.36 6.29 0.89
CA GLY A 115 4.47 6.32 1.84
C GLY A 115 5.16 4.98 1.97
N SER A 116 4.43 3.88 1.84
CA SER A 116 5.02 2.54 1.82
C SER A 116 6.01 2.37 0.68
N LEU A 117 5.62 2.76 -0.52
CA LEU A 117 6.50 2.70 -1.69
C LEU A 117 7.74 3.55 -1.48
N HIS A 118 7.57 4.74 -0.91
CA HIS A 118 8.66 5.65 -0.61
C HIS A 118 9.63 5.06 0.43
N GLN A 119 9.10 4.49 1.53
CA GLN A 119 9.94 3.89 2.57
C GLN A 119 10.70 2.66 2.06
N HIS A 120 10.11 1.86 1.19
CA HIS A 120 10.82 0.75 0.55
C HIS A 120 11.97 1.26 -0.33
N PHE A 121 11.73 2.32 -1.09
CA PHE A 121 12.76 2.96 -1.90
C PHE A 121 13.90 3.48 -1.03
N LEU A 122 13.59 4.21 0.05
CA LEU A 122 14.60 4.74 0.96
C LEU A 122 15.42 3.63 1.63
N LYS A 123 14.76 2.55 2.03
CA LYS A 123 15.43 1.40 2.65
C LYS A 123 16.52 0.82 1.75
N ASP A 124 16.25 0.78 0.45
CA ASP A 124 17.17 0.18 -0.53
C ASP A 124 18.23 1.17 -1.04
N HIS A 125 17.94 2.46 -1.05
CA HIS A 125 18.79 3.47 -1.74
C HIS A 125 19.31 4.58 -0.85
N PHE A 126 18.59 4.98 0.21
CA PHE A 126 18.94 6.10 1.08
C PHE A 126 18.73 5.72 2.54
N THR A 127 19.54 4.80 3.02
CA THR A 127 19.37 4.20 4.36
C THR A 127 19.41 5.21 5.51
N SER A 128 20.03 6.36 5.31
CA SER A 128 20.09 7.41 6.34
C SER A 128 18.79 8.20 6.48
N LEU A 129 17.85 8.05 5.54
CA LEU A 129 16.59 8.77 5.53
C LEU A 129 15.40 7.96 6.04
N THR A 130 15.64 6.76 6.53
CA THR A 130 14.59 5.88 7.03
C THR A 130 15.11 5.05 8.21
N ASP A 131 14.21 4.69 9.11
CA ASP A 131 14.47 3.71 10.17
C ASP A 131 14.13 2.29 9.73
N CYS A 132 13.55 2.14 8.54
CA CYS A 132 13.21 0.83 8.00
C CYS A 132 14.46 0.11 7.50
N SER A 133 14.49 -1.21 7.70
CA SER A 133 15.62 -2.08 7.35
C SER A 133 15.08 -3.49 7.12
N LYS A 134 15.98 -4.46 6.96
CA LYS A 134 15.59 -5.88 6.90
C LYS A 134 14.92 -6.35 8.20
N LYS A 135 15.22 -5.69 9.32
CA LYS A 135 14.65 -6.04 10.65
C LYS A 135 13.38 -5.28 10.96
N THR A 136 13.24 -4.06 10.47
CA THR A 136 12.08 -3.19 10.72
C THR A 136 11.41 -2.85 9.40
N SER A 137 10.33 -3.54 9.08
CA SER A 137 9.62 -3.36 7.81
C SER A 137 8.84 -2.04 7.78
N PRO A 138 8.60 -1.48 6.59
CA PRO A 138 7.66 -0.37 6.45
C PRO A 138 6.27 -0.69 7.01
N SER A 139 5.82 -1.93 6.95
CA SER A 139 4.54 -2.36 7.53
C SER A 139 4.49 -2.06 9.04
N GLN A 140 5.54 -2.38 9.77
CA GLN A 140 5.63 -2.10 11.20
C GLN A 140 5.53 -0.60 11.49
N TYR A 141 6.21 0.22 10.70
CA TYR A 141 6.14 1.67 10.83
C TYR A 141 4.72 2.19 10.63
N PHE A 142 4.04 1.77 9.56
CA PHE A 142 2.69 2.26 9.26
C PHE A 142 1.64 1.73 10.22
N ILE A 143 1.78 0.52 10.75
CA ILE A 143 0.92 0.01 11.82
C ILE A 143 1.11 0.86 13.08
N HIS A 144 2.34 1.15 13.44
CA HIS A 144 2.66 2.00 14.60
C HIS A 144 2.06 3.41 14.45
N LEU A 145 2.29 4.04 13.30
CA LEU A 145 1.75 5.38 13.00
C LEU A 145 0.22 5.40 13.10
N THR A 146 -0.43 4.45 12.44
CA THR A 146 -1.89 4.37 12.38
C THR A 146 -2.51 4.10 13.75
N SER A 147 -1.93 3.17 14.51
CA SER A 147 -2.41 2.85 15.86
C SER A 147 -2.34 4.07 16.77
N ASN A 148 -1.27 4.82 16.72
CA ASN A 148 -1.12 6.03 17.53
C ASN A 148 -2.11 7.13 17.14
N LEU A 149 -2.36 7.30 15.84
CA LEU A 149 -3.31 8.31 15.38
C LEU A 149 -4.76 7.95 15.73
N LEU A 150 -5.13 6.69 15.67
CA LEU A 150 -6.53 6.27 15.85
C LEU A 150 -6.89 5.98 17.30
N ASN A 151 -5.93 5.85 18.19
CA ASN A 151 -6.18 5.65 19.62
C ASN A 151 -6.37 6.94 20.42
N SER A 152 -6.28 8.08 19.78
CA SER A 152 -6.45 9.39 20.43
C SER A 152 -7.88 9.90 20.39
#